data_e03685c51d5724c1680f8200713127dc
#
_entry.id   e03685c51d5724c1680f8200713127dc
#
_cell.length_a   1.000
_cell.length_b   1.000
_cell.length_c   1.000
_cell.angle_alpha   90.00
_cell.angle_beta   90.00
_cell.angle_gamma   90.00
#
_symmetry.space_group_name_H-M   'P 1'
#
loop_
_entity.id
_entity.type
_entity.pdbx_description
1 polymer ?
#
loop_
_entity_poly.entity_id
_entity_poly.type
_entity_poly.pdbx_seq_one_letter_code
_entity_poly.pdbx_strand_id
1 'polypeptide(L)'
;MSDQSIAFVRHETLPPSPPPASETGIVKWMRENLFSSVTNSILTLAALYAIYSILSGSMPWILGGIWQAPSLQACREILAGDSAGCFAVLTERWHQLIFGFKYPQEAYWRPTLAFVLLIVAVAPVLFANLPRRMLILTGLYPFIGFWLIWGGTIMAPLMGLVGFIVAYMVFQRLDRSSFAIGALGGLVAAIIVWTLGGYVSDAMSGFLALEQIPSRDMGGFMLNIILGTVCVSLSLPIGILLALGRQSNMPI
;
A
#
# COMPACT_ATOMS: atom_id res chain seq x y z
N MET A 1 -40.99 -29.20 67.56
CA MET A 1 -41.45 -28.10 66.66
C MET A 1 -40.66 -28.16 65.42
N SER A 2 -41.23 -28.72 64.34
CA SER A 2 -40.60 -28.83 63.04
C SER A 2 -40.71 -27.49 62.34
N ASP A 3 -39.57 -26.83 62.08
CA ASP A 3 -39.47 -25.63 61.32
C ASP A 3 -39.79 -25.99 59.86
N GLN A 4 -41.02 -25.72 59.44
CA GLN A 4 -41.43 -25.91 58.06
C GLN A 4 -40.81 -24.74 57.28
N SER A 5 -39.68 -24.99 56.62
CA SER A 5 -39.12 -24.08 55.61
C SER A 5 -40.13 -23.94 54.49
N ILE A 6 -40.78 -22.79 54.38
CA ILE A 6 -41.70 -22.46 53.31
C ILE A 6 -40.84 -22.40 52.01
N ALA A 7 -41.04 -23.43 51.18
CA ALA A 7 -40.39 -23.44 49.87
C ALA A 7 -40.92 -22.25 49.03
N PHE A 8 -40.08 -21.22 48.85
CA PHE A 8 -40.44 -20.08 48.05
C PHE A 8 -40.18 -20.40 46.56
N VAL A 9 -41.27 -20.54 45.82
CA VAL A 9 -41.20 -20.71 44.37
C VAL A 9 -41.37 -19.34 43.71
N ARG A 10 -40.34 -18.85 43.04
CA ARG A 10 -40.42 -17.61 42.26
C ARG A 10 -41.23 -17.86 41.00
N HIS A 11 -42.18 -17.00 40.71
CA HIS A 11 -43.00 -17.00 39.50
C HIS A 11 -42.42 -16.11 38.41
N GLU A 12 -41.44 -15.28 38.71
CA GLU A 12 -40.76 -14.41 37.77
C GLU A 12 -39.28 -14.74 37.70
N THR A 13 -38.73 -14.73 36.46
CA THR A 13 -37.28 -14.89 36.22
C THR A 13 -36.56 -13.63 36.66
N LEU A 14 -35.47 -13.76 37.41
CA LEU A 14 -34.61 -12.62 37.74
C LEU A 14 -34.02 -12.03 36.44
N PRO A 15 -34.00 -10.68 36.31
CA PRO A 15 -33.27 -10.07 35.21
C PRO A 15 -31.79 -10.51 35.26
N PRO A 16 -31.16 -10.76 34.10
CA PRO A 16 -29.77 -11.16 34.05
C PRO A 16 -28.91 -10.09 34.74
N SER A 17 -28.14 -10.48 35.74
CA SER A 17 -27.20 -9.57 36.38
C SER A 17 -26.06 -9.24 35.39
N PRO A 18 -25.55 -7.99 35.34
CA PRO A 18 -24.45 -7.66 34.51
C PRO A 18 -23.23 -8.53 34.83
N PRO A 19 -22.49 -9.01 33.84
CA PRO A 19 -21.31 -9.82 34.07
C PRO A 19 -20.28 -9.06 34.92
N PRO A 20 -19.50 -9.75 35.78
CA PRO A 20 -18.47 -9.11 36.58
C PRO A 20 -17.45 -8.38 35.71
N ALA A 21 -16.84 -7.30 36.21
CA ALA A 21 -15.87 -6.47 35.47
C ALA A 21 -14.65 -7.26 34.92
N SER A 22 -14.33 -8.39 35.57
CA SER A 22 -13.30 -9.34 35.14
C SER A 22 -13.63 -10.13 33.86
N GLU A 23 -14.92 -10.15 33.49
CA GLU A 23 -15.45 -10.89 32.33
C GLU A 23 -15.93 -9.96 31.22
N THR A 24 -15.61 -8.67 31.29
CA THR A 24 -16.00 -7.68 30.29
C THR A 24 -14.80 -6.80 29.87
N GLY A 25 -14.81 -6.36 28.61
CA GLY A 25 -13.88 -5.35 28.12
C GLY A 25 -12.40 -5.78 28.06
N ILE A 26 -11.52 -4.80 28.28
CA ILE A 26 -10.07 -4.95 28.14
C ILE A 26 -9.49 -5.98 29.13
N VAL A 27 -10.02 -6.06 30.34
CA VAL A 27 -9.53 -6.97 31.38
C VAL A 27 -9.75 -8.43 30.97
N LYS A 28 -10.93 -8.77 30.45
CA LYS A 28 -11.20 -10.10 29.87
C LYS A 28 -10.24 -10.41 28.72
N TRP A 29 -10.11 -9.49 27.77
CA TRP A 29 -9.23 -9.65 26.62
C TRP A 29 -7.78 -9.91 27.05
N MET A 30 -7.25 -9.15 27.99
CA MET A 30 -5.89 -9.34 28.52
C MET A 30 -5.72 -10.71 29.16
N ARG A 31 -6.67 -11.12 29.98
CA ARG A 31 -6.64 -12.42 30.65
C ARG A 31 -6.67 -13.58 29.67
N GLU A 32 -7.53 -13.52 28.66
CA GLU A 32 -7.70 -14.60 27.69
C GLU A 32 -6.57 -14.67 26.65
N ASN A 33 -5.97 -13.52 26.26
CA ASN A 33 -4.97 -13.48 25.19
C ASN A 33 -3.53 -13.34 25.70
N LEU A 34 -3.30 -12.59 26.78
CA LEU A 34 -1.94 -12.32 27.26
C LEU A 34 -1.56 -13.23 28.45
N PHE A 35 -2.51 -13.57 29.30
CA PHE A 35 -2.28 -14.31 30.55
C PHE A 35 -3.11 -15.60 30.64
N SER A 36 -3.45 -16.21 29.51
CA SER A 36 -4.29 -17.41 29.45
C SER A 36 -3.59 -18.69 29.96
N SER A 37 -2.26 -18.73 29.93
CA SER A 37 -1.44 -19.85 30.42
C SER A 37 -0.13 -19.33 31.01
N VAL A 38 0.57 -20.20 31.77
CA VAL A 38 1.90 -19.87 32.32
C VAL A 38 2.87 -19.50 31.21
N THR A 39 2.88 -20.24 30.11
CA THR A 39 3.74 -19.97 28.95
C THR A 39 3.41 -18.62 28.32
N ASN A 40 2.13 -18.31 28.09
CA ASN A 40 1.71 -17.02 27.53
C ASN A 40 2.07 -15.86 28.47
N SER A 41 1.93 -16.05 29.78
CA SER A 41 2.33 -15.04 30.76
C SER A 41 3.82 -14.74 30.74
N ILE A 42 4.67 -15.78 30.66
CA ILE A 42 6.13 -15.61 30.54
C ILE A 42 6.49 -14.89 29.23
N LEU A 43 5.89 -15.30 28.11
CA LEU A 43 6.11 -14.64 26.80
C LEU A 43 5.66 -13.18 26.81
N THR A 44 4.51 -12.89 27.42
CA THR A 44 4.01 -11.52 27.56
C THR A 44 4.95 -10.65 28.39
N LEU A 45 5.42 -11.15 29.54
CA LEU A 45 6.38 -10.43 30.38
C LEU A 45 7.72 -10.23 29.69
N ALA A 46 8.22 -11.25 28.98
CA ALA A 46 9.45 -11.14 28.18
C ALA A 46 9.31 -10.11 27.05
N ALA A 47 8.17 -10.10 26.36
CA ALA A 47 7.88 -9.12 25.31
C ALA A 47 7.79 -7.69 25.87
N LEU A 48 7.09 -7.50 27.00
CA LEU A 48 7.00 -6.19 27.67
C LEU A 48 8.38 -5.71 28.15
N TYR A 49 9.20 -6.60 28.70
CA TYR A 49 10.57 -6.27 29.07
C TYR A 49 11.43 -5.87 27.86
N ALA A 50 11.32 -6.61 26.75
CA ALA A 50 12.02 -6.28 25.52
C ALA A 50 11.58 -4.91 24.96
N ILE A 51 10.27 -4.64 24.92
CA ILE A 51 9.73 -3.35 24.49
C ILE A 51 10.22 -2.23 25.42
N TYR A 52 10.16 -2.42 26.73
CA TYR A 52 10.65 -1.45 27.70
C TYR A 52 12.15 -1.17 27.50
N SER A 53 12.96 -2.20 27.33
CA SER A 53 14.42 -2.06 27.12
C SER A 53 14.75 -1.31 25.83
N ILE A 54 14.04 -1.61 24.74
CA ILE A 54 14.20 -0.90 23.46
C ILE A 54 13.77 0.58 23.60
N LEU A 55 12.61 0.83 24.19
CA LEU A 55 12.12 2.19 24.37
C LEU A 55 12.99 3.01 25.32
N SER A 56 13.38 2.45 26.46
CA SER A 56 14.25 3.16 27.43
C SER A 56 15.63 3.46 26.86
N GLY A 57 16.16 2.60 25.98
CA GLY A 57 17.44 2.85 25.29
C GLY A 57 17.34 3.85 24.14
N SER A 58 16.24 3.81 23.37
CA SER A 58 16.10 4.66 22.18
C SER A 58 15.44 6.03 22.46
N MET A 59 14.55 6.13 23.45
CA MET A 59 13.87 7.41 23.75
C MET A 59 14.80 8.57 24.10
N PRO A 60 15.83 8.43 24.94
CA PRO A 60 16.76 9.52 25.21
C PRO A 60 17.48 10.01 23.94
N TRP A 61 17.85 9.06 23.05
CA TRP A 61 18.48 9.37 21.77
C TRP A 61 17.55 10.12 20.81
N ILE A 62 16.26 9.77 20.78
CA ILE A 62 15.25 10.41 19.94
C ILE A 62 14.87 11.79 20.51
N LEU A 63 14.56 11.86 21.81
CA LEU A 63 14.07 13.09 22.46
C LEU A 63 15.18 14.14 22.64
N GLY A 64 16.44 13.72 22.84
CA GLY A 64 17.60 14.60 22.86
C GLY A 64 18.07 15.02 21.46
N GLY A 65 17.43 14.51 20.40
CA GLY A 65 17.85 14.75 19.03
C GLY A 65 17.63 16.19 18.55
N ILE A 66 18.52 16.64 17.67
CA ILE A 66 18.48 17.98 17.08
C ILE A 66 17.69 17.94 15.78
N TRP A 67 16.63 18.74 15.72
CA TRP A 67 15.70 18.81 14.58
C TRP A 67 16.00 19.97 13.61
N GLN A 68 16.82 20.94 14.04
CA GLN A 68 17.16 22.13 13.25
C GLN A 68 18.66 22.36 13.29
N ALA A 69 19.35 22.14 12.19
CA ALA A 69 20.75 22.48 12.00
C ALA A 69 21.04 22.62 10.50
N PRO A 70 21.76 23.67 10.05
CA PRO A 70 22.03 23.92 8.63
C PRO A 70 22.99 22.90 8.00
N SER A 71 23.75 22.18 8.83
CA SER A 71 24.68 21.14 8.36
C SER A 71 24.90 20.05 9.40
N LEU A 72 25.44 18.90 8.95
CA LEU A 72 25.83 17.83 9.84
C LEU A 72 26.93 18.27 10.84
N GLN A 73 27.84 19.15 10.41
CA GLN A 73 28.90 19.67 11.26
C GLN A 73 28.32 20.53 12.39
N ALA A 74 27.41 21.46 12.06
CA ALA A 74 26.71 22.27 13.06
C ALA A 74 25.90 21.39 14.04
N CYS A 75 25.29 20.33 13.56
CA CYS A 75 24.59 19.37 14.41
C CYS A 75 25.53 18.67 15.41
N ARG A 76 26.73 18.29 14.98
CA ARG A 76 27.76 17.67 15.84
C ARG A 76 28.32 18.67 16.88
N GLU A 77 28.48 19.92 16.50
CA GLU A 77 28.93 21.00 17.40
C GLU A 77 27.91 21.27 18.52
N ILE A 78 26.60 21.27 18.16
CA ILE A 78 25.51 21.43 19.14
C ILE A 78 25.44 20.24 20.09
N LEU A 79 25.62 19.01 19.57
CA LEU A 79 25.62 17.80 20.38
C LEU A 79 26.82 17.71 21.34
N ALA A 80 27.93 18.42 21.04
CA ALA A 80 29.12 18.52 21.89
C ALA A 80 29.62 17.17 22.45
N GLY A 81 29.38 16.07 21.77
CA GLY A 81 29.74 14.70 22.18
C GLY A 81 28.62 13.89 22.83
N ASP A 82 27.43 14.46 23.04
CA ASP A 82 26.26 13.71 23.48
C ASP A 82 25.80 12.73 22.42
N SER A 83 25.38 11.54 22.84
CA SER A 83 24.88 10.48 21.96
C SER A 83 23.39 10.70 21.66
N ALA A 84 23.05 11.71 20.84
CA ALA A 84 21.69 11.95 20.41
C ALA A 84 21.60 12.00 18.87
N GLY A 85 20.39 11.83 18.33
CA GLY A 85 20.16 11.79 16.89
C GLY A 85 20.22 13.17 16.23
N CYS A 86 20.83 13.28 15.04
CA CYS A 86 20.71 14.48 14.22
C CYS A 86 19.57 14.32 13.21
N PHE A 87 18.37 14.78 13.57
CA PHE A 87 17.17 14.70 12.73
C PHE A 87 17.01 15.91 11.79
N ALA A 88 17.92 16.88 11.84
CA ALA A 88 17.92 18.06 10.99
C ALA A 88 17.92 17.71 9.48
N VAL A 89 18.46 16.55 9.11
CA VAL A 89 18.38 16.03 7.73
C VAL A 89 16.93 15.81 7.26
N LEU A 90 16.01 15.45 8.16
CA LEU A 90 14.61 15.25 7.83
C LEU A 90 13.92 16.57 7.51
N THR A 91 14.23 17.63 8.24
CA THR A 91 13.64 18.96 8.05
C THR A 91 14.24 19.70 6.85
N GLU A 92 15.57 19.61 6.68
CA GLU A 92 16.29 20.32 5.61
C GLU A 92 16.20 19.59 4.24
N ARG A 93 16.10 18.27 4.26
CA ARG A 93 16.18 17.42 3.05
C ARG A 93 14.95 16.58 2.78
N TRP A 94 13.79 16.90 3.37
CA TRP A 94 12.57 16.09 3.25
C TRP A 94 12.11 15.91 1.79
N HIS A 95 12.26 16.95 0.96
CA HIS A 95 11.94 16.84 -0.47
C HIS A 95 12.80 15.77 -1.16
N GLN A 96 14.09 15.76 -0.82
CA GLN A 96 15.03 14.78 -1.36
C GLN A 96 14.75 13.35 -0.87
N LEU A 97 14.29 13.22 0.37
CA LEU A 97 13.88 11.92 0.93
C LEU A 97 12.62 11.38 0.24
N ILE A 98 11.69 12.26 -0.13
CA ILE A 98 10.44 11.87 -0.77
C ILE A 98 10.62 11.66 -2.28
N PHE A 99 11.20 12.62 -2.99
CA PHE A 99 11.22 12.64 -4.45
C PHE A 99 12.56 12.20 -5.06
N GLY A 100 13.61 12.12 -4.24
CA GLY A 100 14.97 11.84 -4.71
C GLY A 100 15.78 13.12 -4.99
N PHE A 101 17.06 12.92 -5.25
CA PHE A 101 18.02 14.03 -5.37
C PHE A 101 17.91 14.81 -6.68
N LYS A 102 17.58 14.12 -7.77
CA LYS A 102 17.61 14.69 -9.13
C LYS A 102 16.24 15.07 -9.69
N TYR A 103 15.17 14.74 -8.97
CA TYR A 103 13.83 15.07 -9.43
C TYR A 103 13.61 16.59 -9.39
N PRO A 104 13.12 17.23 -10.51
CA PRO A 104 12.95 18.67 -10.58
C PRO A 104 11.96 19.19 -9.54
N GLN A 105 12.31 20.26 -8.83
CA GLN A 105 11.46 20.83 -7.78
C GLN A 105 10.14 21.36 -8.35
N GLU A 106 10.16 21.93 -9.54
CA GLU A 106 8.97 22.45 -10.24
C GLU A 106 7.96 21.35 -10.57
N ALA A 107 8.42 20.10 -10.65
CA ALA A 107 7.58 18.94 -10.97
C ALA A 107 7.09 18.15 -9.76
N TYR A 108 7.37 18.54 -8.51
CA TYR A 108 6.95 17.81 -7.30
C TYR A 108 5.43 17.64 -7.16
N TRP A 109 4.65 18.54 -7.75
CA TRP A 109 3.20 18.42 -7.77
C TRP A 109 2.70 17.18 -8.50
N ARG A 110 3.44 16.68 -9.52
CA ARG A 110 3.06 15.52 -10.32
C ARG A 110 3.04 14.22 -9.51
N PRO A 111 4.13 13.78 -8.87
CA PRO A 111 4.12 12.60 -8.01
C PRO A 111 3.21 12.78 -6.80
N THR A 112 3.09 13.98 -6.25
CA THR A 112 2.14 14.26 -5.16
C THR A 112 0.70 14.00 -5.59
N LEU A 113 0.31 14.52 -6.76
CA LEU A 113 -1.02 14.25 -7.33
C LEU A 113 -1.21 12.76 -7.66
N ALA A 114 -0.17 12.12 -8.22
CA ALA A 114 -0.22 10.69 -8.50
C ALA A 114 -0.42 9.85 -7.22
N PHE A 115 0.21 10.21 -6.10
CA PHE A 115 0.01 9.51 -4.82
C PHE A 115 -1.39 9.72 -4.24
N VAL A 116 -1.93 10.93 -4.31
CA VAL A 116 -3.32 11.19 -3.91
C VAL A 116 -4.28 10.36 -4.76
N LEU A 117 -4.09 10.35 -6.07
CA LEU A 117 -4.91 9.54 -6.99
C LEU A 117 -4.73 8.03 -6.73
N LEU A 118 -3.53 7.57 -6.35
CA LEU A 118 -3.30 6.17 -5.95
C LEU A 118 -4.16 5.79 -4.75
N ILE A 119 -4.19 6.62 -3.71
CA ILE A 119 -5.01 6.37 -2.52
C ILE A 119 -6.49 6.26 -2.91
N VAL A 120 -6.98 7.19 -3.75
CA VAL A 120 -8.37 7.17 -4.22
C VAL A 120 -8.65 5.96 -5.12
N ALA A 121 -7.70 5.56 -5.97
CA ALA A 121 -7.82 4.42 -6.87
C ALA A 121 -7.80 3.07 -6.12
N VAL A 122 -7.06 2.98 -5.01
CA VAL A 122 -6.98 1.76 -4.18
C VAL A 122 -8.18 1.64 -3.23
N ALA A 123 -8.80 2.76 -2.83
CA ALA A 123 -9.91 2.76 -1.88
C ALA A 123 -11.06 1.79 -2.24
N PRO A 124 -11.58 1.72 -3.49
CA PRO A 124 -12.68 0.80 -3.82
C PRO A 124 -12.27 -0.68 -3.83
N VAL A 125 -10.98 -0.98 -3.87
CA VAL A 125 -10.44 -2.35 -3.73
C VAL A 125 -10.41 -2.75 -2.26
N LEU A 126 -10.08 -1.83 -1.36
CA LEU A 126 -9.99 -2.08 0.07
C LEU A 126 -11.36 -2.03 0.77
N PHE A 127 -12.26 -1.16 0.31
CA PHE A 127 -13.56 -0.93 0.94
C PHE A 127 -14.70 -1.37 0.01
N ALA A 128 -15.25 -2.55 0.26
CA ALA A 128 -16.35 -3.14 -0.53
C ALA A 128 -17.65 -2.30 -0.53
N ASN A 129 -17.79 -1.35 0.41
CA ASN A 129 -18.94 -0.46 0.52
C ASN A 129 -18.94 0.67 -0.53
N LEU A 130 -17.81 0.90 -1.22
CA LEU A 130 -17.72 1.95 -2.23
C LEU A 130 -18.39 1.54 -3.56
N PRO A 131 -18.91 2.53 -4.33
CA PRO A 131 -19.55 2.24 -5.60
C PRO A 131 -18.61 1.54 -6.58
N ARG A 132 -19.06 0.45 -7.19
CA ARG A 132 -18.27 -0.32 -8.19
C ARG A 132 -17.77 0.52 -9.36
N ARG A 133 -18.44 1.66 -9.66
CA ARG A 133 -17.98 2.60 -10.70
C ARG A 133 -16.59 3.18 -10.41
N MET A 134 -16.20 3.28 -9.16
CA MET A 134 -14.86 3.75 -8.78
C MET A 134 -13.74 2.80 -9.21
N LEU A 135 -14.04 1.51 -9.46
CA LEU A 135 -13.07 0.57 -10.03
C LEU A 135 -12.57 0.97 -11.43
N ILE A 136 -13.32 1.79 -12.15
CA ILE A 136 -12.87 2.38 -13.43
C ILE A 136 -11.62 3.23 -13.18
N LEU A 137 -11.63 4.04 -12.11
CA LEU A 137 -10.45 4.83 -11.73
C LEU A 137 -9.26 3.94 -11.38
N THR A 138 -9.50 2.83 -10.66
CA THR A 138 -8.45 1.84 -10.36
C THR A 138 -7.81 1.30 -11.64
N GLY A 139 -8.63 0.95 -12.65
CA GLY A 139 -8.14 0.46 -13.94
C GLY A 139 -7.44 1.53 -14.79
N LEU A 140 -7.84 2.79 -14.69
CA LEU A 140 -7.23 3.91 -15.42
C LEU A 140 -5.98 4.47 -14.74
N TYR A 141 -5.84 4.26 -13.43
CA TYR A 141 -4.75 4.82 -12.63
C TYR A 141 -3.35 4.51 -13.18
N PRO A 142 -3.00 3.29 -13.62
CA PRO A 142 -1.66 3.01 -14.16
C PRO A 142 -1.27 3.93 -15.32
N PHE A 143 -2.21 4.28 -16.18
CA PHE A 143 -2.00 5.14 -17.32
C PHE A 143 -1.85 6.62 -16.92
N ILE A 144 -2.71 7.08 -16.01
CA ILE A 144 -2.66 8.44 -15.45
C ILE A 144 -1.40 8.62 -14.61
N GLY A 145 -1.08 7.67 -13.74
CA GLY A 145 0.10 7.69 -12.88
C GLY A 145 1.39 7.68 -13.69
N PHE A 146 1.45 6.86 -14.74
CA PHE A 146 2.58 6.86 -15.67
C PHE A 146 2.80 8.25 -16.28
N TRP A 147 1.76 8.85 -16.86
CA TRP A 147 1.87 10.18 -17.46
C TRP A 147 2.28 11.27 -16.47
N LEU A 148 1.74 11.26 -15.26
CA LEU A 148 2.10 12.23 -14.22
C LEU A 148 3.56 12.09 -13.78
N ILE A 149 4.03 10.87 -13.56
CA ILE A 149 5.34 10.62 -12.96
C ILE A 149 6.47 10.75 -13.99
N TRP A 150 6.34 10.08 -15.14
CA TRP A 150 7.36 10.10 -16.20
C TRP A 150 7.24 11.31 -17.14
N GLY A 151 6.08 11.90 -17.24
CA GLY A 151 5.83 12.98 -18.20
C GLY A 151 5.68 12.47 -19.63
N GLY A 152 5.99 13.35 -20.58
CA GLY A 152 5.76 13.10 -22.00
C GLY A 152 4.36 13.45 -22.44
N THR A 153 4.00 13.10 -23.67
CA THR A 153 2.66 13.33 -24.22
C THR A 153 1.63 12.37 -23.61
N ILE A 154 0.41 12.83 -23.40
CA ILE A 154 -0.70 11.99 -22.94
C ILE A 154 -1.07 10.88 -23.93
N MET A 155 -0.63 11.00 -25.20
CA MET A 155 -0.89 9.98 -26.22
C MET A 155 -0.21 8.65 -25.90
N ALA A 156 0.96 8.64 -25.24
CA ALA A 156 1.66 7.41 -24.88
C ALA A 156 0.82 6.50 -23.98
N PRO A 157 0.32 6.93 -22.82
CA PRO A 157 -0.56 6.10 -21.98
C PRO A 157 -1.93 5.83 -22.62
N LEU A 158 -2.48 6.74 -23.43
CA LEU A 158 -3.71 6.47 -24.18
C LEU A 158 -3.54 5.33 -25.18
N MET A 159 -2.45 5.30 -25.94
CA MET A 159 -2.15 4.20 -26.85
C MET A 159 -1.87 2.89 -26.08
N GLY A 160 -1.28 2.99 -24.89
CA GLY A 160 -1.20 1.87 -23.96
C GLY A 160 -2.58 1.27 -23.64
N LEU A 161 -3.53 2.11 -23.23
CA LEU A 161 -4.90 1.70 -22.94
C LEU A 161 -5.62 1.13 -24.18
N VAL A 162 -5.50 1.79 -25.34
CA VAL A 162 -6.09 1.32 -26.60
C VAL A 162 -5.54 -0.05 -26.96
N GLY A 163 -4.24 -0.30 -26.78
CA GLY A 163 -3.65 -1.61 -27.01
C GLY A 163 -4.29 -2.73 -26.18
N PHE A 164 -4.57 -2.49 -24.89
CA PHE A 164 -5.29 -3.45 -24.05
C PHE A 164 -6.74 -3.68 -24.51
N ILE A 165 -7.44 -2.61 -24.90
CA ILE A 165 -8.82 -2.71 -25.42
C ILE A 165 -8.85 -3.54 -26.70
N VAL A 166 -7.96 -3.27 -27.65
CA VAL A 166 -7.85 -3.99 -28.92
C VAL A 166 -7.46 -5.46 -28.68
N ALA A 167 -6.48 -5.69 -27.79
CA ALA A 167 -6.11 -7.05 -27.38
C ALA A 167 -7.30 -7.87 -26.87
N TYR A 168 -8.10 -7.24 -26.00
CA TYR A 168 -9.30 -7.87 -25.45
C TYR A 168 -10.36 -8.16 -26.52
N MET A 169 -10.60 -7.23 -27.44
CA MET A 169 -11.54 -7.44 -28.55
C MET A 169 -11.10 -8.56 -29.51
N VAL A 170 -9.81 -8.61 -29.83
CA VAL A 170 -9.24 -9.67 -30.67
C VAL A 170 -9.31 -11.01 -29.95
N PHE A 171 -8.95 -11.04 -28.66
CA PHE A 171 -9.08 -12.23 -27.83
C PHE A 171 -10.51 -12.79 -27.90
N GLN A 172 -11.53 -11.99 -27.60
CA GLN A 172 -12.93 -12.40 -27.62
C GLN A 172 -13.40 -12.94 -29.00
N ARG A 173 -12.80 -12.44 -30.08
CA ARG A 173 -13.11 -12.91 -31.42
C ARG A 173 -12.50 -14.27 -31.73
N LEU A 174 -11.25 -14.49 -31.34
CA LEU A 174 -10.45 -15.67 -31.65
C LEU A 174 -10.60 -16.78 -30.60
N ASP A 175 -11.00 -16.49 -29.37
CA ASP A 175 -11.21 -17.46 -28.28
C ASP A 175 -12.27 -18.51 -28.66
N ARG A 176 -13.19 -18.20 -29.59
CA ARG A 176 -14.19 -19.14 -30.11
C ARG A 176 -13.58 -20.36 -30.79
N SER A 177 -12.35 -20.29 -31.29
CA SER A 177 -11.64 -21.41 -31.92
C SER A 177 -10.69 -22.11 -30.94
N SER A 178 -9.92 -21.36 -30.15
CA SER A 178 -9.03 -21.90 -29.13
C SER A 178 -8.57 -20.75 -28.22
N PHE A 179 -8.51 -21.00 -26.91
CA PHE A 179 -7.95 -20.06 -25.92
C PHE A 179 -6.53 -19.61 -26.28
N ALA A 180 -5.67 -20.54 -26.71
CA ALA A 180 -4.29 -20.25 -27.08
C ALA A 180 -4.21 -19.31 -28.31
N ILE A 181 -5.05 -19.55 -29.34
CA ILE A 181 -5.11 -18.67 -30.51
C ILE A 181 -5.63 -17.29 -30.13
N GLY A 182 -6.65 -17.23 -29.27
CA GLY A 182 -7.17 -15.97 -28.75
C GLY A 182 -6.11 -15.17 -27.99
N ALA A 183 -5.37 -15.83 -27.08
CA ALA A 183 -4.32 -15.18 -26.29
C ALA A 183 -3.16 -14.68 -27.16
N LEU A 184 -2.66 -15.51 -28.08
CA LEU A 184 -1.61 -15.10 -29.00
C LEU A 184 -2.05 -13.98 -29.94
N GLY A 185 -3.26 -14.07 -30.50
CA GLY A 185 -3.81 -13.04 -31.38
C GLY A 185 -4.00 -11.71 -30.65
N GLY A 186 -4.51 -11.74 -29.42
CA GLY A 186 -4.64 -10.56 -28.56
C GLY A 186 -3.29 -9.93 -28.24
N LEU A 187 -2.29 -10.75 -27.89
CA LEU A 187 -0.93 -10.26 -27.60
C LEU A 187 -0.29 -9.60 -28.83
N VAL A 188 -0.38 -10.24 -30.00
CA VAL A 188 0.15 -9.67 -31.27
C VAL A 188 -0.55 -8.36 -31.60
N ALA A 189 -1.87 -8.30 -31.47
CA ALA A 189 -2.63 -7.07 -31.71
C ALA A 189 -2.22 -5.94 -30.74
N ALA A 190 -1.99 -6.24 -29.45
CA ALA A 190 -1.47 -5.27 -28.49
C ALA A 190 -0.10 -4.72 -28.89
N ILE A 191 0.84 -5.59 -29.26
CA ILE A 191 2.18 -5.20 -29.69
C ILE A 191 2.13 -4.28 -30.92
N ILE A 192 1.28 -4.62 -31.91
CA ILE A 192 1.10 -3.79 -33.12
C ILE A 192 0.57 -2.39 -32.72
N VAL A 193 -0.45 -2.31 -31.88
CA VAL A 193 -1.00 -1.03 -31.44
C VAL A 193 0.02 -0.23 -30.65
N TRP A 194 0.82 -0.84 -29.78
CA TRP A 194 1.81 -0.16 -28.98
C TRP A 194 2.99 0.36 -29.84
N THR A 195 3.41 -0.42 -30.84
CA THR A 195 4.45 0.04 -31.77
C THR A 195 3.98 1.21 -32.64
N LEU A 196 2.75 1.12 -33.18
CA LEU A 196 2.13 2.23 -33.89
C LEU A 196 1.87 3.44 -32.99
N GLY A 197 1.50 3.18 -31.74
CA GLY A 197 1.29 4.19 -30.71
C GLY A 197 2.53 5.03 -30.42
N GLY A 198 3.73 4.44 -30.51
CA GLY A 198 4.99 5.18 -30.45
C GLY A 198 5.08 6.26 -31.50
N TYR A 199 4.84 5.94 -32.77
CA TYR A 199 4.86 6.91 -33.87
C TYR A 199 3.79 8.00 -33.70
N VAL A 200 2.59 7.64 -33.23
CA VAL A 200 1.51 8.61 -32.93
C VAL A 200 1.93 9.54 -31.80
N SER A 201 2.53 9.00 -30.76
CA SER A 201 3.05 9.77 -29.62
C SER A 201 4.10 10.78 -30.05
N ASP A 202 5.03 10.39 -30.93
CA ASP A 202 6.07 11.27 -31.44
C ASP A 202 5.48 12.35 -32.36
N ALA A 203 4.53 12.02 -33.22
CA ALA A 203 3.85 12.97 -34.10
C ALA A 203 3.01 14.02 -33.31
N MET A 204 2.50 13.63 -32.13
CA MET A 204 1.68 14.50 -31.26
C MET A 204 2.45 14.95 -30.00
N SER A 205 3.76 15.07 -30.08
CA SER A 205 4.64 15.37 -28.95
C SER A 205 4.33 16.67 -28.19
N GLY A 206 3.62 17.62 -28.80
CA GLY A 206 3.20 18.88 -28.16
C GLY A 206 1.84 18.84 -27.45
N PHE A 207 1.05 17.77 -27.61
CA PHE A 207 -0.30 17.73 -27.04
C PHE A 207 -0.27 17.28 -25.58
N LEU A 208 -0.69 18.19 -24.65
CA LEU A 208 -0.67 17.97 -23.21
C LEU A 208 0.65 17.32 -22.74
N ALA A 209 1.76 17.82 -23.29
CA ALA A 209 3.07 17.30 -22.98
C ALA A 209 3.56 17.85 -21.63
N LEU A 210 3.99 16.93 -20.77
CA LEU A 210 4.75 17.24 -19.57
C LEU A 210 6.22 17.00 -19.86
N GLU A 211 7.12 17.76 -19.22
CA GLU A 211 8.54 17.50 -19.28
C GLU A 211 8.85 16.05 -18.90
N GLN A 212 9.62 15.37 -19.73
CA GLN A 212 9.99 13.97 -19.48
C GLN A 212 11.07 13.88 -18.41
N ILE A 213 10.82 13.03 -17.42
CA ILE A 213 11.75 12.77 -16.34
C ILE A 213 12.24 11.33 -16.47
N PRO A 214 13.55 11.12 -16.71
CA PRO A 214 14.09 9.78 -16.85
C PRO A 214 14.04 9.01 -15.53
N SER A 215 13.80 7.71 -15.59
CA SER A 215 13.66 6.84 -14.40
C SER A 215 14.88 6.88 -13.46
N ARG A 216 16.07 7.16 -14.00
CA ARG A 216 17.32 7.30 -13.21
C ARG A 216 17.33 8.51 -12.27
N ASP A 217 16.48 9.51 -12.53
CA ASP A 217 16.39 10.74 -11.75
C ASP A 217 15.28 10.64 -10.66
N MET A 218 14.51 9.54 -10.69
CA MET A 218 13.53 9.21 -9.67
C MET A 218 14.21 8.52 -8.48
N GLY A 219 13.80 8.88 -7.27
CA GLY A 219 14.41 8.30 -6.08
C GLY A 219 13.56 8.51 -4.83
N GLY A 220 14.18 8.31 -3.68
CA GLY A 220 13.52 8.50 -2.39
C GLY A 220 12.31 7.57 -2.17
N PHE A 221 11.39 8.03 -1.34
CA PHE A 221 10.18 7.27 -0.99
C PHE A 221 9.24 7.07 -2.18
N MET A 222 9.23 8.01 -3.13
CA MET A 222 8.46 7.90 -4.39
C MET A 222 8.79 6.62 -5.15
N LEU A 223 10.07 6.29 -5.31
CA LEU A 223 10.51 5.08 -6.00
C LEU A 223 10.00 3.81 -5.29
N ASN A 224 10.04 3.80 -3.95
CA ASN A 224 9.55 2.68 -3.17
C ASN A 224 8.04 2.47 -3.36
N ILE A 225 7.24 3.56 -3.41
CA ILE A 225 5.80 3.46 -3.67
C ILE A 225 5.54 2.93 -5.08
N ILE A 226 6.26 3.43 -6.10
CA ILE A 226 6.11 2.96 -7.49
C ILE A 226 6.40 1.46 -7.55
N LEU A 227 7.57 1.04 -7.06
CA LEU A 227 7.97 -0.37 -7.08
C LEU A 227 7.00 -1.25 -6.27
N GLY A 228 6.61 -0.82 -5.07
CA GLY A 228 5.65 -1.54 -4.23
C GLY A 228 4.30 -1.69 -4.92
N THR A 229 3.77 -0.63 -5.52
CA THR A 229 2.50 -0.65 -6.25
C THR A 229 2.56 -1.61 -7.43
N VAL A 230 3.62 -1.56 -8.24
CA VAL A 230 3.80 -2.44 -9.39
C VAL A 230 3.94 -3.89 -8.93
N CYS A 231 4.79 -4.17 -7.94
CA CYS A 231 5.00 -5.52 -7.42
C CYS A 231 3.72 -6.14 -6.88
N VAL A 232 2.96 -5.41 -6.05
CA VAL A 232 1.70 -5.89 -5.47
C VAL A 232 0.65 -6.11 -6.56
N SER A 233 0.52 -5.16 -7.51
CA SER A 233 -0.47 -5.24 -8.59
C SER A 233 -0.21 -6.40 -9.54
N LEU A 234 1.04 -6.77 -9.78
CA LEU A 234 1.42 -7.89 -10.65
C LEU A 234 1.42 -9.23 -9.92
N SER A 235 1.85 -9.26 -8.66
CA SER A 235 1.96 -10.52 -7.90
C SER A 235 0.61 -11.17 -7.65
N LEU A 236 -0.44 -10.38 -7.42
CA LEU A 236 -1.78 -10.89 -7.13
C LEU A 236 -2.40 -11.67 -8.31
N PRO A 237 -2.49 -11.12 -9.54
CA PRO A 237 -3.00 -11.87 -10.69
C PRO A 237 -2.15 -13.12 -11.02
N ILE A 238 -0.82 -12.99 -10.94
CA ILE A 238 0.10 -14.12 -11.20
C ILE A 238 -0.12 -15.20 -10.14
N GLY A 239 -0.24 -14.82 -8.85
CA GLY A 239 -0.52 -15.75 -7.77
C GLY A 239 -1.84 -16.51 -7.94
N ILE A 240 -2.90 -15.81 -8.38
CA ILE A 240 -4.19 -16.44 -8.68
C ILE A 240 -4.06 -17.43 -9.84
N LEU A 241 -3.38 -17.06 -10.93
CA LEU A 241 -3.17 -17.95 -12.08
C LEU A 241 -2.39 -19.20 -11.68
N LEU A 242 -1.33 -19.06 -10.89
CA LEU A 242 -0.54 -20.18 -10.39
C LEU A 242 -1.36 -21.09 -9.46
N ALA A 243 -2.19 -20.52 -8.58
CA ALA A 243 -3.06 -21.27 -7.69
C ALA A 243 -4.12 -22.07 -8.47
N LEU A 244 -4.74 -21.47 -9.51
CA LEU A 244 -5.68 -22.14 -10.38
C LEU A 244 -4.99 -23.22 -11.22
N GLY A 245 -3.80 -22.95 -11.75
CA GLY A 245 -2.98 -23.93 -12.48
C GLY A 245 -2.65 -25.15 -11.64
N ARG A 246 -2.33 -24.96 -10.37
CA ARG A 246 -2.06 -26.06 -9.42
C ARG A 246 -3.28 -26.94 -9.16
N GLN A 247 -4.51 -26.40 -9.25
CA GLN A 247 -5.75 -27.14 -9.05
C GLN A 247 -6.28 -27.78 -10.35
N SER A 248 -5.72 -27.41 -11.50
CA SER A 248 -6.13 -27.95 -12.78
C SER A 248 -5.51 -29.34 -13.01
N ASN A 249 -6.24 -30.23 -13.68
CA ASN A 249 -5.73 -31.52 -14.12
C ASN A 249 -5.02 -31.44 -15.49
N MET A 250 -4.64 -30.24 -15.93
CA MET A 250 -3.91 -30.05 -17.17
C MET A 250 -2.45 -30.48 -16.98
N PRO A 251 -1.90 -31.34 -17.87
CA PRO A 251 -0.46 -31.58 -17.89
C PRO A 251 0.26 -30.28 -18.26
N ILE A 252 1.25 -29.93 -17.46
CA ILE A 252 2.13 -28.78 -17.71
C ILE A 252 3.21 -29.21 -18.69
#